data_713c00db4871bb60bf35eb359d7a7b77
#
_entry.id   713c00db4871bb60bf35eb359d7a7b77
#
_cell.length_a   1.000
_cell.length_b   1.000
_cell.length_c   1.000
_cell.angle_alpha   90.00
_cell.angle_beta   90.00
_cell.angle_gamma   90.00
#
_symmetry.space_group_name_H-M   'P 1'
#
loop_
_entity.id
_entity.type
_entity.pdbx_description
1 polymer ?
#
loop_
_entity_poly.entity_id
_entity_poly.type
_entity_poly.pdbx_seq_one_letter_code
_entity_poly.pdbx_strand_id
1 'polypeptide(L)'
;MTRYAIGLGSNLGDRIAHMRAAVDGLAAQGPVVVSSLYETAPVGGPEQGPYLNAVVTLETELGAHALLDELHGIETNQKRERKERWGARTLDLDILTVGGLAISEADLQIPHPRAAEREFVLRPLVDVWPDAIVSEGMTAGDALEDCDEQGVDRLANDWVEDSVGWTGRFFVGVQMLWFVGIAVALAWDGTLPDGSVDVIRVVGAGLAALGAALAFISSRRLGPALTAVPEPTDEGLLIDTGPYRMVRHPIYGGVTLFILGTSMILDSTTGALLSVGLFPFFYIKSEYEERLLRIRYPGYRAYREIVTRRFIPFVF
;
A
#
# COMPACT_ATOMS: atom_id res chain seq x y z
N MET A 1 31.57 7.37 14.72
CA MET A 1 30.19 6.94 14.45
C MET A 1 30.20 5.47 14.08
N THR A 2 29.29 4.71 14.63
CA THR A 2 29.10 3.27 14.37
C THR A 2 27.83 3.07 13.54
N ARG A 3 27.90 2.21 12.52
CA ARG A 3 26.75 1.89 11.68
C ARG A 3 26.04 0.66 12.23
N TYR A 4 24.74 0.80 12.48
CA TYR A 4 23.83 -0.25 12.91
C TYR A 4 22.82 -0.55 11.81
N ALA A 5 22.37 -1.80 11.71
CA ALA A 5 21.15 -2.16 11.00
C ALA A 5 20.06 -2.54 12.01
N ILE A 6 18.91 -1.91 11.88
CA ILE A 6 17.77 -2.07 12.79
C ILE A 6 16.60 -2.61 11.98
N GLY A 7 16.08 -3.77 12.39
CA GLY A 7 14.86 -4.35 11.83
C GLY A 7 13.61 -3.67 12.43
N LEU A 8 12.65 -3.34 11.60
CA LEU A 8 11.37 -2.79 11.96
C LEU A 8 10.26 -3.75 11.56
N GLY A 9 9.34 -4.04 12.48
CA GLY A 9 8.18 -4.91 12.25
C GLY A 9 6.90 -4.36 12.87
N SER A 10 5.76 -4.42 12.15
CA SER A 10 4.45 -4.02 12.68
C SER A 10 3.33 -4.84 12.04
N ASN A 11 2.38 -5.36 12.87
CA ASN A 11 1.20 -6.07 12.37
C ASN A 11 -0.10 -5.72 13.10
N LEU A 12 -0.09 -4.72 13.97
CA LEU A 12 -1.24 -4.30 14.76
C LEU A 12 -1.49 -2.80 14.62
N GLY A 13 -2.76 -2.40 14.51
CA GLY A 13 -3.16 -1.00 14.42
C GLY A 13 -2.77 -0.34 13.09
N ASP A 14 -2.40 0.93 13.14
CA ASP A 14 -1.88 1.65 11.99
C ASP A 14 -0.41 1.32 11.76
N ARG A 15 -0.18 0.15 11.12
CA ARG A 15 1.14 -0.43 10.88
C ARG A 15 2.12 0.60 10.28
N ILE A 16 1.68 1.35 9.26
CA ILE A 16 2.55 2.31 8.57
C ILE A 16 2.89 3.52 9.43
N ALA A 17 1.94 4.02 10.22
CA ALA A 17 2.19 5.13 11.15
C ALA A 17 3.19 4.72 12.23
N HIS A 18 3.08 3.50 12.78
CA HIS A 18 4.06 2.98 13.74
C HIS A 18 5.46 2.84 13.14
N MET A 19 5.57 2.35 11.89
CA MET A 19 6.84 2.22 11.19
C MET A 19 7.49 3.60 10.91
N ARG A 20 6.71 4.60 10.49
CA ARG A 20 7.18 5.97 10.27
C ARG A 20 7.66 6.62 11.55
N ALA A 21 6.90 6.48 12.64
CA ALA A 21 7.31 6.99 13.96
C ALA A 21 8.63 6.36 14.44
N ALA A 22 8.88 5.09 14.09
CA ALA A 22 10.17 4.46 14.37
C ALA A 22 11.31 5.10 13.57
N VAL A 23 11.10 5.36 12.28
CA VAL A 23 12.11 6.05 11.44
C VAL A 23 12.40 7.44 11.97
N ASP A 24 11.36 8.21 12.36
CA ASP A 24 11.53 9.56 12.93
C ASP A 24 12.32 9.51 14.25
N GLY A 25 12.02 8.54 15.13
CA GLY A 25 12.75 8.33 16.37
C GLY A 25 14.22 7.97 16.16
N LEU A 26 14.51 7.13 15.16
CA LEU A 26 15.89 6.76 14.79
C LEU A 26 16.62 7.93 14.14
N ALA A 27 15.97 8.70 13.29
CA ALA A 27 16.56 9.88 12.63
C ALA A 27 16.96 10.99 13.64
N ALA A 28 16.33 11.03 14.81
CA ALA A 28 16.73 11.89 15.91
C ALA A 28 18.08 11.50 16.55
N GLN A 29 18.52 10.23 16.38
CA GLN A 29 19.78 9.71 16.94
C GLN A 29 20.96 9.79 15.95
N GLY A 30 20.71 10.11 14.67
CA GLY A 30 21.74 10.25 13.64
C GLY A 30 21.23 10.01 12.22
N PRO A 31 22.11 10.10 11.21
CA PRO A 31 21.76 9.83 9.83
C PRO A 31 21.21 8.41 9.62
N VAL A 32 20.11 8.32 8.86
CA VAL A 32 19.43 7.06 8.55
C VAL A 32 19.32 6.81 7.04
N VAL A 33 19.39 5.54 6.64
CA VAL A 33 18.97 5.07 5.31
C VAL A 33 17.91 4.00 5.50
N VAL A 34 16.78 4.10 4.79
CA VAL A 34 15.63 3.25 4.97
C VAL A 34 15.43 2.36 3.76
N SER A 35 15.17 1.07 3.98
CA SER A 35 14.86 0.09 2.94
C SER A 35 13.47 0.32 2.34
N SER A 36 13.17 -0.43 1.28
CA SER A 36 11.80 -0.64 0.85
C SER A 36 10.95 -1.26 1.95
N LEU A 37 9.63 -1.09 1.84
CA LEU A 37 8.65 -1.72 2.71
C LEU A 37 8.23 -3.08 2.14
N TYR A 38 8.18 -4.09 3.01
CA TYR A 38 7.81 -5.46 2.67
C TYR A 38 6.62 -5.93 3.50
N GLU A 39 5.77 -6.78 2.92
CA GLU A 39 4.70 -7.47 3.64
C GLU A 39 4.98 -8.96 3.69
N THR A 40 4.75 -9.58 4.87
CA THR A 40 4.96 -11.02 5.08
C THR A 40 3.85 -11.63 5.91
N ALA A 41 3.57 -12.90 5.66
CA ALA A 41 2.76 -13.69 6.58
C ALA A 41 3.48 -13.86 7.92
N PRO A 42 2.75 -13.99 9.04
CA PRO A 42 3.37 -14.25 10.35
C PRO A 42 4.07 -15.61 10.34
N VAL A 43 5.28 -15.65 10.92
CA VAL A 43 6.05 -16.88 11.09
C VAL A 43 5.80 -17.46 12.46
N GLY A 44 4.85 -18.40 12.59
CA GLY A 44 4.45 -19.01 13.86
C GLY A 44 3.61 -18.09 14.74
N GLY A 45 3.32 -18.55 15.97
CA GLY A 45 2.48 -17.83 16.91
C GLY A 45 0.97 -18.04 16.70
N PRO A 46 0.11 -17.26 17.42
CA PRO A 46 -1.33 -17.30 17.22
C PRO A 46 -1.74 -16.75 15.84
N GLU A 47 -2.99 -17.00 15.42
CA GLU A 47 -3.55 -16.42 14.22
C GLU A 47 -3.54 -14.88 14.30
N GLN A 48 -2.89 -14.23 13.35
CA GLN A 48 -2.66 -12.78 13.34
C GLN A 48 -2.48 -12.26 11.90
N GLY A 49 -2.64 -10.93 11.74
CA GLY A 49 -2.47 -10.28 10.43
C GLY A 49 -1.02 -10.26 9.93
N PRO A 50 -0.84 -10.00 8.63
CA PRO A 50 0.49 -9.90 8.02
C PRO A 50 1.29 -8.73 8.61
N TYR A 51 2.61 -8.92 8.66
CA TYR A 51 3.56 -7.90 9.10
C TYR A 51 3.96 -6.97 7.95
N LEU A 52 4.16 -5.70 8.30
CA LEU A 52 5.04 -4.81 7.53
C LEU A 52 6.44 -4.90 8.13
N ASN A 53 7.44 -5.07 7.26
CA ASN A 53 8.84 -5.16 7.64
C ASN A 53 9.68 -4.18 6.82
N ALA A 54 10.68 -3.60 7.47
CA ALA A 54 11.71 -2.77 6.85
C ALA A 54 13.01 -2.87 7.65
N VAL A 55 14.10 -2.38 7.07
CA VAL A 55 15.38 -2.20 7.77
C VAL A 55 15.81 -0.74 7.64
N VAL A 56 16.30 -0.19 8.73
CA VAL A 56 16.92 1.12 8.80
C VAL A 56 18.38 0.93 9.16
N THR A 57 19.30 1.53 8.39
CA THR A 57 20.67 1.72 8.88
C THR A 57 20.76 3.07 9.57
N LEU A 58 21.39 3.10 10.74
CA LEU A 58 21.62 4.27 11.56
C LEU A 58 23.14 4.45 11.80
N GLU A 59 23.65 5.65 11.60
CA GLU A 59 25.00 6.02 12.00
C GLU A 59 24.95 6.89 13.26
N THR A 60 25.46 6.37 14.38
CA THR A 60 25.39 7.06 15.68
C THR A 60 26.65 6.85 16.50
N GLU A 61 26.84 7.66 17.55
CA GLU A 61 27.87 7.46 18.56
C GLU A 61 27.38 6.64 19.77
N LEU A 62 26.10 6.30 19.79
CA LEU A 62 25.54 5.45 20.87
C LEU A 62 26.19 4.07 20.83
N GLY A 63 26.53 3.55 22.01
CA GLY A 63 26.86 2.14 22.18
C GLY A 63 25.63 1.25 22.03
N ALA A 64 25.83 -0.04 21.76
CA ALA A 64 24.75 -0.96 21.43
C ALA A 64 23.65 -1.07 22.53
N HIS A 65 24.02 -1.05 23.81
CA HIS A 65 23.04 -1.07 24.90
C HIS A 65 22.26 0.24 25.01
N ALA A 66 22.92 1.40 24.84
CA ALA A 66 22.23 2.68 24.86
C ALA A 66 21.25 2.79 23.67
N LEU A 67 21.65 2.24 22.49
CA LEU A 67 20.73 2.15 21.36
C LEU A 67 19.56 1.21 21.64
N LEU A 68 19.78 0.06 22.30
CA LEU A 68 18.71 -0.86 22.67
C LEU A 68 17.69 -0.18 23.61
N ASP A 69 18.16 0.62 24.56
CA ASP A 69 17.28 1.39 25.46
C ASP A 69 16.44 2.42 24.70
N GLU A 70 17.04 3.11 23.72
CA GLU A 70 16.31 4.02 22.82
C GLU A 70 15.25 3.30 22.00
N LEU A 71 15.57 2.12 21.43
CA LEU A 71 14.60 1.31 20.68
C LEU A 71 13.42 0.91 21.56
N HIS A 72 13.65 0.47 22.78
CA HIS A 72 12.58 0.18 23.74
C HIS A 72 11.74 1.41 24.10
N GLY A 73 12.37 2.60 24.17
CA GLY A 73 11.67 3.87 24.34
C GLY A 73 10.71 4.16 23.18
N ILE A 74 11.18 4.01 21.94
CA ILE A 74 10.37 4.19 20.73
C ILE A 74 9.19 3.20 20.71
N GLU A 75 9.42 1.92 20.99
CA GLU A 75 8.37 0.90 21.06
C GLU A 75 7.30 1.22 22.11
N THR A 76 7.74 1.66 23.29
CA THR A 76 6.84 2.03 24.40
C THR A 76 5.94 3.21 24.00
N ASN A 77 6.50 4.22 23.32
CA ASN A 77 5.74 5.36 22.81
C ASN A 77 4.69 4.93 21.76
N GLN A 78 4.93 3.84 21.03
CA GLN A 78 3.98 3.23 20.10
C GLN A 78 3.01 2.25 20.78
N LYS A 79 2.87 2.31 22.12
CA LYS A 79 1.95 1.49 22.94
C LYS A 79 2.16 -0.02 22.75
N ARG A 80 3.42 -0.44 22.59
CA ARG A 80 3.75 -1.87 22.54
C ARG A 80 3.38 -2.53 23.87
N GLU A 81 2.48 -3.52 23.82
CA GLU A 81 2.13 -4.37 24.97
C GLU A 81 2.64 -5.80 24.70
N ARG A 82 3.44 -6.34 25.62
CA ARG A 82 3.91 -7.75 25.56
C ARG A 82 2.89 -8.65 26.24
N LYS A 83 1.80 -9.03 25.55
CA LYS A 83 0.75 -9.91 26.10
C LYS A 83 1.09 -11.40 25.95
N GLU A 84 1.64 -11.79 24.80
CA GLU A 84 1.95 -13.18 24.45
C GLU A 84 3.27 -13.28 23.68
N ARG A 85 3.96 -14.43 23.84
CA ARG A 85 5.15 -14.71 23.03
C ARG A 85 4.76 -14.90 21.57
N TRP A 86 5.38 -14.14 20.64
CA TRP A 86 5.07 -14.08 19.20
C TRP A 86 3.66 -13.59 18.86
N GLY A 87 3.01 -12.87 19.77
CA GLY A 87 1.73 -12.21 19.51
C GLY A 87 1.88 -10.98 18.60
N ALA A 88 0.72 -10.47 18.15
CA ALA A 88 0.65 -9.25 17.37
C ALA A 88 1.21 -8.05 18.14
N ARG A 89 1.90 -7.14 17.44
CA ARG A 89 2.55 -5.97 18.03
C ARG A 89 2.42 -4.73 17.17
N THR A 90 2.27 -3.59 17.83
CA THR A 90 2.21 -2.27 17.15
C THR A 90 3.53 -1.95 16.47
N LEU A 91 4.65 -2.19 17.16
CA LEU A 91 6.01 -1.98 16.66
C LEU A 91 6.97 -2.96 17.33
N ASP A 92 7.92 -3.48 16.55
CA ASP A 92 9.02 -4.34 16.96
C ASP A 92 10.32 -3.80 16.37
N LEU A 93 11.31 -3.54 17.21
CA LEU A 93 12.60 -2.99 16.80
C LEU A 93 13.73 -3.91 17.31
N ASP A 94 14.48 -4.50 16.39
CA ASP A 94 15.61 -5.38 16.69
C ASP A 94 16.91 -4.85 16.10
N ILE A 95 18.02 -4.85 16.86
CA ILE A 95 19.36 -4.61 16.31
C ILE A 95 19.81 -5.88 15.58
N LEU A 96 19.93 -5.80 14.26
CA LEU A 96 20.26 -6.94 13.41
C LEU A 96 21.77 -7.19 13.35
N THR A 97 22.52 -6.12 13.11
CA THR A 97 23.99 -6.17 13.02
C THR A 97 24.61 -4.80 13.24
N VAL A 98 25.88 -4.79 13.51
CA VAL A 98 26.69 -3.57 13.69
C VAL A 98 28.01 -3.71 12.94
N GLY A 99 28.50 -2.61 12.40
CA GLY A 99 29.73 -2.60 11.60
C GLY A 99 30.96 -3.13 12.36
N GLY A 100 31.35 -4.36 12.04
CA GLY A 100 32.60 -4.96 12.50
C GLY A 100 32.65 -5.41 13.97
N LEU A 101 31.52 -5.42 14.68
CA LEU A 101 31.45 -5.86 16.08
C LEU A 101 30.52 -7.07 16.24
N ALA A 102 30.92 -8.00 17.09
CA ALA A 102 30.07 -9.08 17.58
C ALA A 102 29.88 -8.88 19.09
N ILE A 103 28.63 -9.02 19.56
CA ILE A 103 28.24 -8.95 20.97
C ILE A 103 27.52 -10.24 21.31
N SER A 104 27.92 -10.89 22.40
CA SER A 104 27.30 -12.13 22.87
C SER A 104 27.06 -12.03 24.39
N GLU A 105 26.00 -11.31 24.74
CA GLU A 105 25.58 -11.09 26.12
C GLU A 105 24.17 -11.65 26.34
N ALA A 106 23.73 -11.76 27.59
CA ALA A 106 22.48 -12.43 27.94
C ALA A 106 21.24 -11.68 27.39
N ASP A 107 21.33 -10.36 27.27
CA ASP A 107 20.28 -9.45 26.86
C ASP A 107 20.49 -8.87 25.45
N LEU A 108 21.68 -9.06 24.87
CA LEU A 108 22.03 -8.54 23.53
C LEU A 108 22.95 -9.47 22.76
N GLN A 109 22.48 -9.96 21.63
CA GLN A 109 23.29 -10.75 20.68
C GLN A 109 23.35 -10.06 19.32
N ILE A 110 24.54 -9.73 18.86
CA ILE A 110 24.81 -9.12 17.55
C ILE A 110 25.93 -9.90 16.86
N PRO A 111 25.76 -10.36 15.61
CA PRO A 111 24.53 -10.30 14.81
C PRO A 111 23.34 -10.99 15.47
N HIS A 112 22.12 -10.53 15.16
CA HIS A 112 20.91 -11.13 15.69
C HIS A 112 20.84 -12.62 15.31
N PRO A 113 20.64 -13.56 16.27
CA PRO A 113 20.84 -15.01 16.09
C PRO A 113 20.07 -15.63 14.92
N ARG A 114 18.96 -15.02 14.51
CA ARG A 114 18.10 -15.53 13.44
C ARG A 114 18.06 -14.63 12.20
N ALA A 115 18.96 -13.66 12.09
CA ALA A 115 18.94 -12.73 10.94
C ALA A 115 19.24 -13.45 9.61
N ALA A 116 20.19 -14.38 9.60
CA ALA A 116 20.60 -15.11 8.40
C ALA A 116 19.56 -16.13 7.87
N GLU A 117 18.51 -16.46 8.68
CA GLU A 117 17.50 -17.49 8.32
C GLU A 117 16.18 -16.88 7.84
N ARG A 118 16.03 -15.54 7.90
CA ARG A 118 14.75 -14.86 7.74
C ARG A 118 14.75 -13.99 6.49
N GLU A 119 14.04 -14.41 5.46
CA GLU A 119 13.91 -13.65 4.22
C GLU A 119 13.37 -12.23 4.46
N PHE A 120 12.41 -12.06 5.37
CA PHE A 120 11.82 -10.75 5.70
C PHE A 120 12.78 -9.79 6.44
N VAL A 121 13.90 -10.30 6.95
CA VAL A 121 15.03 -9.51 7.47
C VAL A 121 16.05 -9.26 6.37
N LEU A 122 16.41 -10.30 5.61
CA LEU A 122 17.49 -10.25 4.63
C LEU A 122 17.15 -9.37 3.43
N ARG A 123 15.94 -9.48 2.85
CA ARG A 123 15.54 -8.66 1.70
C ARG A 123 15.65 -7.16 1.98
N PRO A 124 15.03 -6.61 3.05
CA PRO A 124 15.18 -5.19 3.35
C PRO A 124 16.61 -4.81 3.80
N LEU A 125 17.36 -5.72 4.41
CA LEU A 125 18.75 -5.45 4.79
C LEU A 125 19.64 -5.30 3.55
N VAL A 126 19.48 -6.16 2.55
CA VAL A 126 20.22 -6.08 1.27
C VAL A 126 19.91 -4.79 0.52
N ASP A 127 18.69 -4.25 0.60
CA ASP A 127 18.34 -2.95 0.00
C ASP A 127 19.27 -1.80 0.49
N VAL A 128 19.70 -1.84 1.76
CA VAL A 128 20.42 -0.73 2.40
C VAL A 128 21.86 -1.07 2.78
N TRP A 129 22.18 -2.36 2.99
CA TRP A 129 23.51 -2.79 3.38
C TRP A 129 23.76 -4.27 3.00
N PRO A 130 24.01 -4.58 1.72
CA PRO A 130 24.21 -5.95 1.24
C PRO A 130 25.41 -6.67 1.86
N ASP A 131 26.49 -5.94 2.19
CA ASP A 131 27.72 -6.47 2.79
C ASP A 131 27.64 -6.55 4.35
N ALA A 132 26.48 -6.31 4.96
CA ALA A 132 26.29 -6.43 6.40
C ALA A 132 26.53 -7.87 6.86
N ILE A 133 27.35 -8.06 7.89
CA ILE A 133 27.61 -9.40 8.46
C ILE A 133 26.40 -9.82 9.30
N VAL A 134 25.77 -10.93 8.92
CA VAL A 134 24.56 -11.48 9.60
C VAL A 134 24.85 -12.80 10.33
N SER A 135 25.98 -13.45 10.04
CA SER A 135 26.49 -14.63 10.72
C SER A 135 28.02 -14.71 10.55
N GLU A 136 28.71 -15.68 11.17
CA GLU A 136 30.14 -15.84 11.04
C GLU A 136 30.58 -15.94 9.58
N GLY A 137 31.22 -14.87 9.07
CA GLY A 137 31.75 -14.81 7.72
C GLY A 137 30.71 -14.73 6.59
N MET A 138 29.43 -14.57 6.89
CA MET A 138 28.33 -14.52 5.92
C MET A 138 27.76 -13.12 5.84
N THR A 139 27.68 -12.56 4.65
CA THR A 139 27.01 -11.27 4.39
C THR A 139 25.50 -11.43 4.24
N ALA A 140 24.75 -10.33 4.32
CA ALA A 140 23.32 -10.34 4.07
C ALA A 140 22.98 -10.75 2.63
N GLY A 141 23.84 -10.39 1.66
CA GLY A 141 23.71 -10.83 0.27
C GLY A 141 23.85 -12.33 0.12
N ASP A 142 24.94 -12.91 0.67
CA ASP A 142 25.17 -14.36 0.61
C ASP A 142 24.05 -15.14 1.33
N ALA A 143 23.64 -14.67 2.52
CA ALA A 143 22.58 -15.29 3.28
C ALA A 143 21.23 -15.26 2.55
N LEU A 144 20.94 -14.20 1.78
CA LEU A 144 19.71 -14.10 0.98
C LEU A 144 19.71 -15.08 -0.20
N GLU A 145 20.86 -15.31 -0.83
CA GLU A 145 21.00 -16.31 -1.92
C GLU A 145 20.76 -17.74 -1.42
N ASP A 146 21.15 -18.03 -0.19
CA ASP A 146 21.00 -19.35 0.45
C ASP A 146 19.63 -19.51 1.17
N CYS A 147 18.87 -18.42 1.35
CA CYS A 147 17.62 -18.43 2.11
C CYS A 147 16.45 -18.99 1.29
N ASP A 148 15.69 -19.91 1.88
CA ASP A 148 14.44 -20.37 1.29
C ASP A 148 13.43 -19.24 1.10
N GLU A 149 12.64 -19.29 0.01
CA GLU A 149 11.58 -18.31 -0.28
C GLU A 149 10.45 -18.43 0.76
N GLN A 150 10.18 -17.34 1.51
CA GLN A 150 9.21 -17.30 2.60
C GLN A 150 7.97 -16.44 2.27
N GLY A 151 7.83 -16.03 1.01
CA GLY A 151 6.68 -15.26 0.54
C GLY A 151 6.70 -13.80 1.01
N VAL A 152 7.83 -13.15 0.82
CA VAL A 152 8.06 -11.73 1.14
C VAL A 152 7.69 -10.85 -0.05
N ASP A 153 6.64 -10.05 0.08
CA ASP A 153 6.16 -9.15 -0.98
C ASP A 153 6.68 -7.73 -0.79
N ARG A 154 7.40 -7.19 -1.77
CA ARG A 154 7.81 -5.79 -1.80
C ARG A 154 6.63 -4.90 -2.12
N LEU A 155 6.33 -3.92 -1.25
CA LEU A 155 5.17 -3.03 -1.39
C LEU A 155 5.52 -1.65 -1.95
N ALA A 156 6.50 -0.97 -1.37
CA ALA A 156 6.85 0.41 -1.70
C ALA A 156 8.32 0.73 -1.41
N ASN A 157 8.90 1.64 -2.20
CA ASN A 157 10.25 2.16 -1.98
C ASN A 157 10.22 3.44 -1.12
N ASP A 158 9.24 4.31 -1.36
CA ASP A 158 9.16 5.68 -0.80
C ASP A 158 8.06 5.78 0.25
N TRP A 159 8.10 4.91 1.25
CA TRP A 159 7.03 4.82 2.25
C TRP A 159 7.21 5.77 3.45
N VAL A 160 8.40 6.32 3.63
CA VAL A 160 8.73 7.24 4.76
C VAL A 160 8.25 8.65 4.47
N GLU A 161 8.47 9.14 3.25
CA GLU A 161 8.01 10.46 2.86
C GLU A 161 6.51 10.44 2.56
N ASP A 162 5.81 11.50 2.93
CA ASP A 162 4.41 11.74 2.55
C ASP A 162 4.29 12.16 1.06
N SER A 163 5.10 11.55 0.19
CA SER A 163 5.02 11.67 -1.27
C SER A 163 3.67 11.22 -1.83
N VAL A 164 2.95 10.43 -1.03
CA VAL A 164 1.61 9.93 -1.29
C VAL A 164 0.65 11.08 -1.67
N GLY A 165 0.64 12.18 -0.90
CA GLY A 165 -0.25 13.30 -1.15
C GLY A 165 -0.05 14.01 -2.50
N TRP A 166 1.17 14.10 -3.02
CA TRP A 166 1.42 14.70 -4.34
C TRP A 166 0.95 13.82 -5.48
N THR A 167 1.28 12.53 -5.46
CA THR A 167 0.87 11.57 -6.50
C THR A 167 -0.64 11.42 -6.56
N GLY A 168 -1.31 11.34 -5.41
CA GLY A 168 -2.75 11.30 -5.31
C GLY A 168 -3.41 12.55 -5.91
N ARG A 169 -2.92 13.74 -5.57
CA ARG A 169 -3.40 15.02 -6.12
C ARG A 169 -3.15 15.14 -7.62
N PHE A 170 -2.04 14.63 -8.12
CA PHE A 170 -1.76 14.55 -9.56
C PHE A 170 -2.81 13.72 -10.29
N PHE A 171 -3.15 12.51 -9.79
CA PHE A 171 -4.21 11.69 -10.38
C PHE A 171 -5.57 12.41 -10.37
N VAL A 172 -5.92 13.11 -9.28
CA VAL A 172 -7.15 13.90 -9.22
C VAL A 172 -7.13 15.04 -10.23
N GLY A 173 -6.02 15.77 -10.34
CA GLY A 173 -5.86 16.84 -11.32
C GLY A 173 -6.03 16.37 -12.75
N VAL A 174 -5.37 15.28 -13.14
CA VAL A 174 -5.51 14.66 -14.47
C VAL A 174 -6.95 14.19 -14.70
N GLN A 175 -7.58 13.57 -13.72
CA GLN A 175 -8.98 13.14 -13.80
C GLN A 175 -9.94 14.30 -14.03
N MET A 176 -9.77 15.43 -13.33
CA MET A 176 -10.60 16.61 -13.50
C MET A 176 -10.43 17.23 -14.88
N LEU A 177 -9.18 17.35 -15.37
CA LEU A 177 -8.92 17.79 -16.74
C LEU A 177 -9.57 16.87 -17.78
N TRP A 178 -9.53 15.55 -17.54
CA TRP A 178 -10.18 14.58 -18.44
C TRP A 178 -11.70 14.76 -18.45
N PHE A 179 -12.33 14.95 -17.29
CA PHE A 179 -13.77 15.21 -17.21
C PHE A 179 -14.18 16.52 -17.87
N VAL A 180 -13.36 17.58 -17.75
CA VAL A 180 -13.55 18.82 -18.49
C VAL A 180 -13.46 18.56 -20.00
N GLY A 181 -12.47 17.80 -20.44
CA GLY A 181 -12.33 17.41 -21.87
C GLY A 181 -13.56 16.68 -22.40
N ILE A 182 -14.11 15.73 -21.61
CA ILE A 182 -15.36 15.03 -21.95
C ILE A 182 -16.54 16.01 -22.03
N ALA A 183 -16.70 16.89 -21.04
CA ALA A 183 -17.79 17.86 -21.04
C ALA A 183 -17.73 18.81 -22.27
N VAL A 184 -16.52 19.25 -22.63
CA VAL A 184 -16.29 20.05 -23.85
C VAL A 184 -16.63 19.24 -25.11
N ALA A 185 -16.22 17.97 -25.21
CA ALA A 185 -16.53 17.10 -26.32
C ALA A 185 -18.04 16.91 -26.49
N LEU A 186 -18.76 16.62 -25.40
CA LEU A 186 -20.22 16.47 -25.40
C LEU A 186 -20.92 17.76 -25.84
N ALA A 187 -20.38 18.92 -25.50
CA ALA A 187 -20.92 20.22 -25.94
C ALA A 187 -20.56 20.58 -27.38
N TRP A 188 -19.43 20.06 -27.87
CA TRP A 188 -18.90 20.41 -29.21
C TRP A 188 -19.47 19.56 -30.33
N ASP A 189 -19.44 18.23 -30.22
CA ASP A 189 -19.87 17.28 -31.23
C ASP A 189 -21.12 16.48 -30.82
N GLY A 190 -21.60 16.67 -29.58
CA GLY A 190 -22.85 16.06 -29.14
C GLY A 190 -24.08 16.73 -29.77
N THR A 191 -25.06 15.92 -30.13
CA THR A 191 -26.35 16.38 -30.62
C THR A 191 -27.46 16.02 -29.66
N LEU A 192 -28.37 16.96 -29.42
CA LEU A 192 -29.57 16.66 -28.62
C LEU A 192 -30.46 15.65 -29.36
N PRO A 193 -31.05 14.68 -28.64
CA PRO A 193 -31.97 13.73 -29.25
C PRO A 193 -33.16 14.45 -29.94
N ASP A 194 -33.37 14.15 -31.22
CA ASP A 194 -34.47 14.70 -32.04
C ASP A 194 -35.80 14.01 -31.82
N GLY A 195 -35.90 13.16 -30.79
CA GLY A 195 -37.06 12.33 -30.48
C GLY A 195 -37.06 10.99 -31.24
N SER A 196 -36.15 10.75 -32.16
CA SER A 196 -35.95 9.43 -32.75
C SER A 196 -35.35 8.48 -31.74
N VAL A 197 -35.88 7.25 -31.68
CA VAL A 197 -35.36 6.19 -30.83
C VAL A 197 -34.64 5.20 -31.69
N ASP A 198 -33.31 5.21 -31.64
CA ASP A 198 -32.48 4.20 -32.30
C ASP A 198 -31.85 3.24 -31.25
N VAL A 199 -31.33 2.12 -31.75
CA VAL A 199 -30.72 1.07 -30.90
C VAL A 199 -29.52 1.61 -30.11
N ILE A 200 -28.72 2.51 -30.68
CA ILE A 200 -27.53 3.08 -30.06
C ILE A 200 -27.92 3.92 -28.85
N ARG A 201 -28.92 4.79 -29.01
CA ARG A 201 -29.44 5.63 -27.90
C ARG A 201 -30.09 4.79 -26.80
N VAL A 202 -30.82 3.73 -27.12
CA VAL A 202 -31.42 2.80 -26.13
C VAL A 202 -30.32 2.07 -25.36
N VAL A 203 -29.32 1.54 -26.03
CA VAL A 203 -28.16 0.92 -25.39
C VAL A 203 -27.40 1.93 -24.53
N GLY A 204 -27.18 3.15 -25.04
CA GLY A 204 -26.56 4.23 -24.29
C GLY A 204 -27.32 4.58 -23.00
N ALA A 205 -28.65 4.67 -23.06
CA ALA A 205 -29.49 4.92 -21.89
C ALA A 205 -29.38 3.78 -20.86
N GLY A 206 -29.37 2.54 -21.31
CA GLY A 206 -29.13 1.39 -20.44
C GLY A 206 -27.78 1.42 -19.74
N LEU A 207 -26.69 1.73 -20.50
CA LEU A 207 -25.34 1.86 -19.96
C LEU A 207 -25.24 3.03 -18.96
N ALA A 208 -25.82 4.19 -19.29
CA ALA A 208 -25.81 5.35 -18.41
C ALA A 208 -26.57 5.07 -17.10
N ALA A 209 -27.74 4.45 -17.18
CA ALA A 209 -28.51 4.09 -15.99
C ALA A 209 -27.78 3.07 -15.12
N LEU A 210 -27.21 2.02 -15.70
CA LEU A 210 -26.42 1.00 -15.01
C LEU A 210 -25.18 1.62 -14.36
N GLY A 211 -24.44 2.45 -15.10
CA GLY A 211 -23.24 3.14 -14.63
C GLY A 211 -23.55 4.07 -13.45
N ALA A 212 -24.60 4.88 -13.57
CA ALA A 212 -25.06 5.76 -12.49
C ALA A 212 -25.46 4.97 -11.23
N ALA A 213 -26.24 3.90 -11.41
CA ALA A 213 -26.65 3.04 -10.28
C ALA A 213 -25.45 2.39 -9.59
N LEU A 214 -24.50 1.85 -10.36
CA LEU A 214 -23.29 1.22 -9.84
C LEU A 214 -22.45 2.24 -9.06
N ALA A 215 -22.17 3.41 -9.64
CA ALA A 215 -21.41 4.47 -8.98
C ALA A 215 -22.09 4.96 -7.71
N PHE A 216 -23.41 5.20 -7.76
CA PHE A 216 -24.18 5.69 -6.62
C PHE A 216 -24.21 4.68 -5.46
N ILE A 217 -24.55 3.42 -5.75
CA ILE A 217 -24.61 2.37 -4.72
C ILE A 217 -23.23 2.17 -4.08
N SER A 218 -22.19 2.19 -4.89
CA SER A 218 -20.79 2.01 -4.42
C SER A 218 -20.35 3.18 -3.54
N SER A 219 -20.63 4.42 -3.94
CA SER A 219 -20.31 5.62 -3.16
C SER A 219 -21.04 5.62 -1.81
N ARG A 220 -22.31 5.21 -1.80
CA ARG A 220 -23.07 5.10 -0.54
C ARG A 220 -22.52 4.00 0.40
N ARG A 221 -21.93 2.95 -0.16
CA ARG A 221 -21.30 1.88 0.64
C ARG A 221 -19.96 2.32 1.23
N LEU A 222 -19.18 3.12 0.52
CA LEU A 222 -17.96 3.70 1.06
C LEU A 222 -18.23 4.72 2.18
N GLY A 223 -19.33 5.47 2.10
CA GLY A 223 -19.69 6.44 3.13
C GLY A 223 -18.53 7.41 3.46
N PRO A 224 -18.08 7.48 4.73
CA PRO A 224 -16.98 8.35 5.14
C PRO A 224 -15.62 8.02 4.51
N ALA A 225 -15.43 6.78 4.03
CA ALA A 225 -14.20 6.37 3.34
C ALA A 225 -14.14 6.85 1.88
N LEU A 226 -15.20 7.49 1.37
CA LEU A 226 -15.24 8.04 0.01
C LEU A 226 -14.38 9.30 -0.07
N THR A 227 -13.26 9.20 -0.76
CA THR A 227 -12.37 10.33 -1.07
C THR A 227 -12.14 10.45 -2.57
N ALA A 228 -11.91 11.66 -3.07
CA ALA A 228 -11.47 11.89 -4.45
C ALA A 228 -10.00 11.52 -4.64
N VAL A 229 -9.24 11.57 -3.57
CA VAL A 229 -7.81 11.22 -3.51
C VAL A 229 -7.69 9.72 -3.25
N PRO A 230 -6.79 8.99 -3.91
CA PRO A 230 -6.65 7.54 -3.75
C PRO A 230 -6.04 7.12 -2.40
N GLU A 231 -6.04 8.00 -1.42
CA GLU A 231 -5.51 7.77 -0.08
C GLU A 231 -6.61 7.25 0.84
N PRO A 232 -6.36 6.11 1.55
CA PRO A 232 -7.29 5.63 2.55
C PRO A 232 -7.45 6.63 3.69
N THR A 233 -8.69 6.84 4.14
CA THR A 233 -8.95 7.69 5.31
C THR A 233 -8.56 6.99 6.62
N ASP A 234 -8.16 7.76 7.64
CA ASP A 234 -7.72 7.22 8.92
C ASP A 234 -8.82 6.46 9.67
N GLU A 235 -10.08 6.82 9.46
CA GLU A 235 -11.25 6.20 10.06
C GLU A 235 -11.86 5.08 9.19
N GLY A 236 -11.32 4.82 7.98
CA GLY A 236 -11.86 3.87 7.02
C GLY A 236 -11.63 2.43 7.45
N LEU A 237 -12.67 1.59 7.31
CA LEU A 237 -12.55 0.14 7.34
C LEU A 237 -12.49 -0.39 5.90
N LEU A 238 -11.86 -1.55 5.71
CA LEU A 238 -11.90 -2.23 4.42
C LEU A 238 -13.36 -2.59 4.10
N ILE A 239 -13.89 -2.04 3.02
CA ILE A 239 -15.26 -2.31 2.56
C ILE A 239 -15.21 -3.40 1.50
N ASP A 240 -15.76 -4.57 1.85
CA ASP A 240 -15.84 -5.77 1.01
C ASP A 240 -17.28 -6.18 0.70
N THR A 241 -18.26 -5.31 0.96
CA THR A 241 -19.70 -5.58 0.85
C THR A 241 -20.37 -4.88 -0.34
N GLY A 242 -21.54 -5.34 -0.74
CA GLY A 242 -22.29 -4.78 -1.88
C GLY A 242 -21.53 -4.95 -3.19
N PRO A 243 -21.40 -3.91 -4.04
CA PRO A 243 -20.67 -3.98 -5.31
C PRO A 243 -19.19 -4.38 -5.14
N TYR A 244 -18.58 -4.10 -3.98
CA TYR A 244 -17.20 -4.45 -3.66
C TYR A 244 -16.96 -5.96 -3.48
N ARG A 245 -18.02 -6.78 -3.35
CA ARG A 245 -17.92 -8.25 -3.42
C ARG A 245 -17.71 -8.78 -4.84
N MET A 246 -18.01 -7.96 -5.84
CA MET A 246 -17.99 -8.36 -7.25
C MET A 246 -16.79 -7.80 -7.99
N VAL A 247 -16.42 -6.56 -7.69
CA VAL A 247 -15.29 -5.84 -8.28
C VAL A 247 -14.65 -4.92 -7.24
N ARG A 248 -13.34 -4.68 -7.36
CA ARG A 248 -12.59 -3.89 -6.38
C ARG A 248 -12.82 -2.39 -6.50
N HIS A 249 -13.04 -1.87 -7.71
CA HIS A 249 -13.23 -0.44 -7.99
C HIS A 249 -14.54 -0.17 -8.77
N PRO A 250 -15.70 -0.48 -8.17
CA PRO A 250 -17.00 -0.37 -8.88
C PRO A 250 -17.36 1.07 -9.26
N ILE A 251 -16.88 2.08 -8.52
CA ILE A 251 -17.12 3.50 -8.85
C ILE A 251 -16.47 3.86 -10.20
N TYR A 252 -15.24 3.42 -10.46
CA TYR A 252 -14.54 3.71 -11.72
C TYR A 252 -15.25 3.07 -12.91
N GLY A 253 -15.68 1.81 -12.77
CA GLY A 253 -16.50 1.14 -13.77
C GLY A 253 -17.84 1.86 -14.01
N GLY A 254 -18.51 2.25 -12.93
CA GLY A 254 -19.78 2.98 -12.98
C GLY A 254 -19.66 4.33 -13.70
N VAL A 255 -18.66 5.14 -13.34
CA VAL A 255 -18.39 6.43 -13.97
C VAL A 255 -18.09 6.28 -15.47
N THR A 256 -17.25 5.31 -15.83
CA THR A 256 -16.90 5.05 -17.24
C THR A 256 -18.14 4.66 -18.06
N LEU A 257 -18.96 3.74 -17.55
CA LEU A 257 -20.19 3.32 -18.20
C LEU A 257 -21.22 4.46 -18.33
N PHE A 258 -21.35 5.27 -17.28
CA PHE A 258 -22.24 6.43 -17.29
C PHE A 258 -21.86 7.43 -18.37
N ILE A 259 -20.58 7.80 -18.46
CA ILE A 259 -20.09 8.78 -19.44
C ILE A 259 -20.18 8.20 -20.85
N LEU A 260 -19.82 6.95 -21.06
CA LEU A 260 -19.94 6.28 -22.37
C LEU A 260 -21.39 6.24 -22.83
N GLY A 261 -22.31 5.82 -21.94
CA GLY A 261 -23.74 5.79 -22.25
C GLY A 261 -24.30 7.17 -22.58
N THR A 262 -23.90 8.21 -21.84
CA THR A 262 -24.26 9.60 -22.12
C THR A 262 -23.74 10.06 -23.48
N SER A 263 -22.50 9.72 -23.83
CA SER A 263 -21.91 10.03 -25.13
C SER A 263 -22.70 9.38 -26.30
N MET A 264 -23.16 8.13 -26.10
CA MET A 264 -23.98 7.42 -27.05
C MET A 264 -25.38 8.07 -27.23
N ILE A 265 -25.98 8.54 -26.13
CA ILE A 265 -27.29 9.26 -26.19
C ILE A 265 -27.14 10.55 -26.98
N LEU A 266 -26.06 11.27 -26.83
CA LEU A 266 -25.79 12.56 -27.43
C LEU A 266 -25.08 12.45 -28.81
N ASP A 267 -24.88 11.25 -29.35
CA ASP A 267 -24.14 10.98 -30.58
C ASP A 267 -22.73 11.60 -30.62
N SER A 268 -22.10 11.79 -29.44
CA SER A 268 -20.76 12.37 -29.33
C SER A 268 -19.69 11.31 -29.52
N THR A 269 -19.07 11.27 -30.70
CA THR A 269 -17.97 10.35 -31.01
C THR A 269 -16.73 10.66 -30.15
N THR A 270 -16.40 11.95 -30.01
CA THR A 270 -15.25 12.38 -29.19
C THR A 270 -15.46 12.05 -27.71
N GLY A 271 -16.68 12.29 -27.21
CA GLY A 271 -17.04 11.90 -25.83
C GLY A 271 -16.93 10.40 -25.60
N ALA A 272 -17.37 9.57 -26.55
CA ALA A 272 -17.25 8.11 -26.47
C ALA A 272 -15.78 7.65 -26.46
N LEU A 273 -14.94 8.20 -27.35
CA LEU A 273 -13.50 7.89 -27.38
C LEU A 273 -12.79 8.29 -26.09
N LEU A 274 -13.08 9.48 -25.56
CA LEU A 274 -12.54 9.92 -24.26
C LEU A 274 -13.02 9.04 -23.10
N SER A 275 -14.26 8.55 -23.14
CA SER A 275 -14.80 7.63 -22.13
C SER A 275 -14.05 6.30 -22.12
N VAL A 276 -13.75 5.74 -23.31
CA VAL A 276 -12.93 4.54 -23.44
C VAL A 276 -11.51 4.79 -22.93
N GLY A 277 -10.95 5.99 -23.16
CA GLY A 277 -9.64 6.40 -22.64
C GLY A 277 -9.57 6.50 -21.11
N LEU A 278 -10.71 6.66 -20.41
CA LEU A 278 -10.73 6.59 -18.93
C LEU A 278 -10.34 5.22 -18.41
N PHE A 279 -10.53 4.16 -19.17
CA PHE A 279 -10.27 2.79 -18.72
C PHE A 279 -8.78 2.55 -18.38
N PRO A 280 -7.80 2.80 -19.28
CA PRO A 280 -6.39 2.69 -18.94
C PRO A 280 -5.97 3.70 -17.87
N PHE A 281 -6.54 4.89 -17.83
CA PHE A 281 -6.27 5.86 -16.77
C PHE A 281 -6.69 5.33 -15.40
N PHE A 282 -7.92 4.83 -15.25
CA PHE A 282 -8.39 4.26 -14.00
C PHE A 282 -7.68 2.96 -13.66
N TYR A 283 -7.17 2.22 -14.65
CA TYR A 283 -6.34 1.05 -14.39
C TYR A 283 -5.06 1.45 -13.65
N ILE A 284 -4.32 2.44 -14.16
CA ILE A 284 -3.09 2.94 -13.54
C ILE A 284 -3.38 3.55 -12.17
N LYS A 285 -4.43 4.37 -12.05
CA LYS A 285 -4.85 4.96 -10.78
C LYS A 285 -5.20 3.89 -9.75
N SER A 286 -5.95 2.85 -10.14
CA SER A 286 -6.32 1.77 -9.23
C SER A 286 -5.14 0.92 -8.76
N GLU A 287 -4.09 0.73 -9.59
CA GLU A 287 -2.85 0.06 -9.17
C GLU A 287 -2.17 0.84 -8.03
N TYR A 288 -2.10 2.16 -8.17
CA TYR A 288 -1.57 3.02 -7.13
C TYR A 288 -2.42 2.95 -5.84
N GLU A 289 -3.75 3.06 -5.96
CA GLU A 289 -4.69 2.94 -4.84
C GLU A 289 -4.61 1.59 -4.14
N GLU A 290 -4.57 0.47 -4.90
CA GLU A 290 -4.43 -0.88 -4.34
C GLU A 290 -3.10 -1.09 -3.58
N ARG A 291 -2.03 -0.39 -3.99
CA ARG A 291 -0.77 -0.39 -3.24
C ARG A 291 -0.96 0.24 -1.86
N LEU A 292 -1.62 1.41 -1.78
CA LEU A 292 -1.89 2.09 -0.52
C LEU A 292 -2.85 1.29 0.37
N LEU A 293 -3.89 0.69 -0.23
CA LEU A 293 -4.84 -0.15 0.49
C LEU A 293 -4.16 -1.39 1.11
N ARG A 294 -3.19 -2.00 0.42
CA ARG A 294 -2.39 -3.11 0.99
C ARG A 294 -1.55 -2.68 2.19
N ILE A 295 -0.94 -1.49 2.11
CA ILE A 295 -0.16 -0.94 3.23
C ILE A 295 -1.09 -0.69 4.43
N ARG A 296 -2.26 -0.11 4.18
CA ARG A 296 -3.20 0.33 5.24
C ARG A 296 -3.99 -0.83 5.86
N TYR A 297 -4.54 -1.72 5.03
CA TYR A 297 -5.48 -2.76 5.47
C TYR A 297 -4.87 -4.16 5.38
N PRO A 298 -4.56 -4.83 6.51
CA PRO A 298 -3.96 -6.17 6.53
C PRO A 298 -4.78 -7.23 5.77
N GLY A 299 -6.12 -7.05 5.73
CA GLY A 299 -7.04 -7.97 5.02
C GLY A 299 -7.15 -7.73 3.51
N TYR A 300 -6.53 -6.67 2.96
CA TYR A 300 -6.72 -6.32 1.55
C TYR A 300 -6.15 -7.38 0.59
N ARG A 301 -5.06 -8.06 0.97
CA ARG A 301 -4.49 -9.15 0.18
C ARG A 301 -5.49 -10.30 0.00
N ALA A 302 -6.07 -10.80 1.11
CA ALA A 302 -7.07 -11.86 1.07
C ALA A 302 -8.33 -11.43 0.30
N TYR A 303 -8.77 -10.18 0.47
CA TYR A 303 -9.87 -9.62 -0.31
C TYR A 303 -9.56 -9.63 -1.83
N ARG A 304 -8.35 -9.23 -2.25
CA ARG A 304 -7.91 -9.20 -3.65
C ARG A 304 -7.86 -10.61 -4.28
N GLU A 305 -7.51 -11.62 -3.51
CA GLU A 305 -7.50 -13.02 -3.95
C GLU A 305 -8.92 -13.56 -4.21
N ILE A 306 -9.91 -13.11 -3.40
CA ILE A 306 -11.32 -13.47 -3.55
C ILE A 306 -11.97 -12.67 -4.68
N VAL A 307 -11.76 -11.35 -4.71
CA VAL A 307 -12.35 -10.42 -5.68
C VAL A 307 -11.33 -10.10 -6.76
N THR A 308 -11.22 -10.97 -7.76
CA THR A 308 -10.22 -10.85 -8.83
C THR A 308 -10.51 -9.76 -9.85
N ARG A 309 -11.80 -9.43 -10.05
CA ARG A 309 -12.25 -8.43 -11.04
C ARG A 309 -12.10 -7.01 -10.52
N ARG A 310 -11.79 -6.08 -11.43
CA ARG A 310 -11.39 -4.72 -11.04
C ARG A 310 -12.54 -3.70 -11.17
N PHE A 311 -13.18 -3.56 -12.32
CA PHE A 311 -14.09 -2.45 -12.61
C PHE A 311 -15.52 -2.86 -12.93
N ILE A 312 -15.71 -3.85 -13.79
CA ILE A 312 -17.01 -4.24 -14.33
C ILE A 312 -17.33 -5.66 -13.89
N PRO A 313 -18.47 -5.87 -13.20
CA PRO A 313 -18.89 -7.20 -12.82
C PRO A 313 -18.96 -8.13 -14.03
N PHE A 314 -18.44 -9.35 -13.88
CA PHE A 314 -18.44 -10.44 -14.87
C PHE A 314 -17.58 -10.21 -16.13
N VAL A 315 -16.99 -9.03 -16.35
CA VAL A 315 -16.22 -8.71 -17.55
C VAL A 315 -14.74 -8.50 -17.22
N PHE A 316 -14.41 -7.58 -16.30
CA PHE A 316 -13.02 -7.16 -16.07
C PHE A 316 -12.77 -6.71 -14.64
#